data_9edd3d0a2f445db0901e2e73bc741869
#
_entry.id   9edd3d0a2f445db0901e2e73bc741869
#
_cell.length_a   1.000
_cell.length_b   1.000
_cell.length_c   1.000
_cell.angle_alpha   90.00
_cell.angle_beta   90.00
_cell.angle_gamma   90.00
#
_symmetry.space_group_name_H-M   'P 1'
#
loop_
_entity.id
_entity.type
_entity.pdbx_description
1 polymer ?
#
loop_
_entity_poly.entity_id
_entity_poly.type
_entity_poly.pdbx_seq_one_letter_code
_entity_poly.pdbx_strand_id
1 'polypeptide(L)'
;MHTMRTITALIGATLLAISAPVAPSLSTAQAETYVAGQFGVTIPSIGKGLTDVDLTGSFIPGSSTSDQALKSSIMYGGKIGHYFRAAPWFGLEAEIYRTTPHIKQQTVEFRGPNGPVGSAELAGVHMSVLTLAPLNLSFRYHKTRLQPYFAIGPGIFIAKIKDPALSSDNSQSSTKLGLNAQLGLRYYLTRHVTMFAEGKYNHVRFNFPETPPGSSFNLFGFNATYNMVHVAFGVSYHF
;
A
#
# COMPACT_ATOMS: atom_id res chain seq x y z
N MET A 1 1.26 43.26 -4.40
CA MET A 1 0.65 42.61 -5.58
C MET A 1 1.58 41.48 -5.99
N HIS A 2 1.34 40.25 -5.53
CA HIS A 2 2.06 39.05 -5.97
C HIS A 2 1.03 38.05 -6.49
N THR A 3 1.12 37.82 -7.78
CA THR A 3 0.26 36.92 -8.54
C THR A 3 0.62 35.50 -8.26
N MET A 4 -0.30 34.77 -7.62
CA MET A 4 -0.29 33.31 -7.48
C MET A 4 -0.49 32.67 -8.87
N ARG A 5 0.52 31.97 -9.38
CA ARG A 5 0.39 31.11 -10.56
C ARG A 5 -0.10 29.72 -10.12
N THR A 6 -1.35 29.46 -10.43
CA THR A 6 -1.97 28.14 -10.31
C THR A 6 -1.44 27.25 -11.44
N ILE A 7 -0.67 26.22 -11.11
CA ILE A 7 -0.25 25.19 -12.07
C ILE A 7 -1.33 24.10 -12.05
N THR A 8 -2.20 24.14 -13.04
CA THR A 8 -3.17 23.07 -13.31
C THR A 8 -2.44 21.99 -14.13
N ALA A 9 -2.05 20.90 -13.48
CA ALA A 9 -1.51 19.73 -14.17
C ALA A 9 -2.67 18.95 -14.80
N LEU A 10 -2.85 19.10 -16.09
CA LEU A 10 -3.77 18.33 -16.92
C LEU A 10 -3.12 16.98 -17.21
N ILE A 11 -3.56 15.93 -16.50
CA ILE A 11 -3.18 14.55 -16.83
C ILE A 11 -4.06 14.11 -18.01
N GLY A 12 -3.57 14.35 -19.21
CA GLY A 12 -4.14 13.82 -20.44
C GLY A 12 -3.84 12.34 -20.57
N ALA A 13 -4.83 11.50 -20.28
CA ALA A 13 -4.77 10.08 -20.61
C ALA A 13 -4.92 9.90 -22.13
N THR A 14 -3.81 9.91 -22.85
CA THR A 14 -3.78 9.57 -24.29
C THR A 14 -3.94 8.05 -24.38
N LEU A 15 -5.14 7.58 -24.70
CA LEU A 15 -5.37 6.20 -25.13
C LEU A 15 -4.68 6.01 -26.48
N LEU A 16 -3.46 5.47 -26.47
CA LEU A 16 -2.85 4.90 -27.67
C LEU A 16 -3.64 3.64 -28.01
N ALA A 17 -4.49 3.71 -29.03
CA ALA A 17 -5.06 2.54 -29.69
C ALA A 17 -3.94 1.82 -30.43
N ILE A 18 -3.23 0.92 -29.75
CA ILE A 18 -2.30 -0.01 -30.37
C ILE A 18 -3.18 -1.08 -31.01
N SER A 19 -3.33 -1.01 -32.33
CA SER A 19 -3.86 -2.09 -33.15
C SER A 19 -2.88 -3.26 -33.10
N ALA A 20 -3.01 -4.09 -32.07
CA ALA A 20 -2.27 -5.34 -31.98
C ALA A 20 -2.79 -6.31 -33.05
N PRO A 21 -1.90 -7.03 -33.78
CA PRO A 21 -2.32 -8.07 -34.69
C PRO A 21 -3.15 -9.10 -33.90
N VAL A 22 -4.32 -9.42 -34.43
CA VAL A 22 -5.20 -10.47 -33.91
C VAL A 22 -4.49 -11.79 -34.05
N ALA A 23 -3.75 -12.19 -33.02
CA ALA A 23 -3.19 -13.53 -32.94
C ALA A 23 -4.32 -14.53 -32.62
N PRO A 24 -4.24 -15.77 -33.17
CA PRO A 24 -5.30 -16.76 -33.02
C PRO A 24 -5.66 -16.96 -31.54
N SER A 25 -6.94 -17.01 -31.28
CA SER A 25 -7.55 -17.18 -29.96
C SER A 25 -6.92 -18.32 -29.18
N LEU A 26 -6.28 -18.00 -28.05
CA LEU A 26 -5.97 -18.97 -27.01
C LEU A 26 -7.28 -19.25 -26.25
N SER A 27 -8.23 -19.87 -26.94
CA SER A 27 -9.50 -20.23 -26.30
C SER A 27 -9.47 -21.69 -25.89
N THR A 28 -9.12 -21.92 -24.66
CA THR A 28 -9.79 -22.94 -23.86
C THR A 28 -9.97 -22.34 -22.47
N ALA A 29 -11.21 -22.20 -22.05
CA ALA A 29 -11.56 -21.80 -20.70
C ALA A 29 -11.12 -22.91 -19.73
N GLN A 30 -9.83 -22.97 -19.44
CA GLN A 30 -9.28 -23.83 -18.39
C GLN A 30 -9.25 -23.05 -17.09
N ALA A 31 -9.49 -23.76 -15.99
CA ALA A 31 -9.15 -23.26 -14.67
C ALA A 31 -7.65 -22.92 -14.69
N GLU A 32 -7.27 -21.74 -14.27
CA GLU A 32 -5.92 -21.25 -14.38
C GLU A 32 -5.41 -20.84 -13.00
N THR A 33 -4.47 -21.61 -12.47
CA THR A 33 -3.75 -21.29 -11.25
C THR A 33 -2.43 -20.64 -11.60
N TYR A 34 -2.02 -19.63 -10.86
CA TYR A 34 -0.73 -19.00 -11.07
C TYR A 34 -0.03 -18.65 -9.76
N VAL A 35 1.29 -18.57 -9.84
CA VAL A 35 2.15 -17.98 -8.80
C VAL A 35 2.92 -16.83 -9.41
N ALA A 36 3.18 -15.80 -8.63
CA ALA A 36 3.85 -14.60 -9.11
C ALA A 36 4.82 -14.02 -8.09
N GLY A 37 5.93 -13.49 -8.59
CA GLY A 37 6.83 -12.59 -7.87
C GLY A 37 6.59 -11.16 -8.29
N GLN A 38 6.66 -10.23 -7.35
CA GLN A 38 6.45 -8.81 -7.60
C GLN A 38 7.48 -7.95 -6.88
N PHE A 39 7.81 -6.83 -7.51
CA PHE A 39 8.73 -5.82 -7.02
C PHE A 39 8.22 -4.44 -7.45
N GLY A 40 8.42 -3.42 -6.62
CA GLY A 40 7.92 -2.10 -6.94
C GLY A 40 8.37 -1.02 -5.97
N VAL A 41 7.64 0.09 -6.00
CA VAL A 41 7.88 1.25 -5.16
C VAL A 41 6.60 1.69 -4.46
N THR A 42 6.76 2.11 -3.23
CA THR A 42 5.72 2.76 -2.43
C THR A 42 5.84 4.27 -2.62
N ILE A 43 4.73 4.93 -2.96
CA ILE A 43 4.67 6.37 -3.27
C ILE A 43 3.74 7.07 -2.27
N PRO A 44 4.25 7.49 -1.10
CA PRO A 44 3.45 8.10 -0.05
C PRO A 44 2.78 9.41 -0.45
N SER A 45 3.40 10.19 -1.34
CA SER A 45 2.88 11.47 -1.81
C SER A 45 1.52 11.37 -2.51
N ILE A 46 1.21 10.25 -3.13
CA ILE A 46 -0.09 9.99 -3.76
C ILE A 46 -1.11 9.51 -2.71
N GLY A 47 -0.66 8.68 -1.76
CA GLY A 47 -1.51 8.10 -0.72
C GLY A 47 -1.74 8.97 0.52
N LYS A 48 -1.08 10.14 0.63
CA LYS A 48 -1.05 11.05 1.80
C LYS A 48 -0.25 10.56 3.02
N GLY A 49 0.25 9.33 3.05
CA GLY A 49 1.07 8.81 4.16
C GLY A 49 0.26 8.41 5.39
N LEU A 50 0.63 8.93 6.56
CA LEU A 50 -0.12 8.78 7.80
C LEU A 50 -0.93 10.05 8.06
N THR A 51 -2.25 9.91 8.06
CA THR A 51 -3.22 10.99 8.29
C THR A 51 -4.05 10.70 9.54
N ASP A 52 -4.81 11.69 9.99
CA ASP A 52 -5.70 11.56 11.15
C ASP A 52 -4.97 10.97 12.37
N VAL A 53 -3.85 11.61 12.73
CA VAL A 53 -2.98 11.12 13.80
C VAL A 53 -3.50 11.60 15.15
N ASP A 54 -4.20 10.71 15.86
CA ASP A 54 -4.70 10.95 17.22
C ASP A 54 -3.71 10.42 18.24
N LEU A 55 -3.36 11.25 19.22
CA LEU A 55 -2.50 10.86 20.34
C LEU A 55 -3.31 10.08 21.38
N THR A 56 -2.70 9.06 21.96
CA THR A 56 -3.32 8.18 22.96
C THR A 56 -2.38 7.95 24.15
N GLY A 57 -2.83 7.20 25.15
CA GLY A 57 -2.03 6.92 26.36
C GLY A 57 -2.01 8.11 27.30
N SER A 58 -0.83 8.65 27.58
CA SER A 58 -0.62 9.76 28.54
C SER A 58 -1.12 11.11 28.05
N PHE A 59 -1.60 11.23 26.81
CA PHE A 59 -2.17 12.48 26.30
C PHE A 59 -3.64 12.65 26.66
N ILE A 60 -4.06 13.91 26.77
CA ILE A 60 -5.47 14.26 26.99
C ILE A 60 -6.30 13.75 25.81
N PRO A 61 -7.44 13.07 26.05
CA PRO A 61 -8.33 12.64 24.97
C PRO A 61 -8.72 13.77 24.02
N GLY A 62 -8.65 13.53 22.71
CA GLY A 62 -8.86 14.54 21.67
C GLY A 62 -7.60 15.30 21.25
N SER A 63 -6.43 14.94 21.79
CA SER A 63 -5.14 15.44 21.29
C SER A 63 -4.76 14.77 19.97
N SER A 64 -4.19 15.53 19.05
CA SER A 64 -3.78 15.07 17.72
C SER A 64 -2.50 15.76 17.25
N THR A 65 -1.92 15.23 16.17
CA THR A 65 -0.85 15.93 15.44
C THR A 65 -1.24 16.15 13.99
N SER A 66 -0.49 17.02 13.31
CA SER A 66 -0.57 17.12 11.84
C SER A 66 -0.18 15.80 11.17
N ASP A 67 -0.59 15.65 9.90
CA ASP A 67 -0.26 14.49 9.07
C ASP A 67 1.25 14.26 9.00
N GLN A 68 1.65 12.97 8.98
CA GLN A 68 3.05 12.61 8.97
C GLN A 68 3.48 12.12 7.58
N ALA A 69 4.48 12.81 7.01
CA ALA A 69 5.04 12.45 5.71
C ALA A 69 5.95 11.23 5.82
N LEU A 70 5.78 10.32 4.86
CA LEU A 70 6.59 9.11 4.74
C LEU A 70 7.61 9.22 3.61
N LYS A 71 8.67 8.42 3.67
CA LYS A 71 9.64 8.25 2.59
C LYS A 71 9.14 7.22 1.59
N SER A 72 9.39 7.46 0.30
CA SER A 72 9.24 6.42 -0.71
C SER A 72 10.16 5.25 -0.41
N SER A 73 9.70 4.05 -0.69
CA SER A 73 10.43 2.82 -0.35
C SER A 73 10.21 1.73 -1.38
N ILE A 74 11.06 0.72 -1.33
CA ILE A 74 10.91 -0.48 -2.13
C ILE A 74 9.74 -1.31 -1.58
N MET A 75 9.01 -1.94 -2.49
CA MET A 75 8.00 -2.96 -2.22
C MET A 75 8.42 -4.26 -2.90
N TYR A 76 8.30 -5.39 -2.22
CA TYR A 76 8.55 -6.72 -2.80
C TYR A 76 7.67 -7.77 -2.15
N GLY A 77 7.32 -8.81 -2.92
CA GLY A 77 6.44 -9.86 -2.43
C GLY A 77 6.08 -10.89 -3.49
N GLY A 78 5.03 -11.63 -3.21
CA GLY A 78 4.51 -12.64 -4.11
C GLY A 78 3.01 -12.81 -3.96
N LYS A 79 2.43 -13.48 -4.93
CA LYS A 79 1.01 -13.80 -4.94
C LYS A 79 0.74 -15.15 -5.59
N ILE A 80 -0.38 -15.73 -5.21
CA ILE A 80 -0.95 -16.92 -5.83
C ILE A 80 -2.41 -16.61 -6.16
N GLY A 81 -2.88 -17.08 -7.31
CA GLY A 81 -4.26 -16.86 -7.69
C GLY A 81 -4.82 -18.01 -8.51
N HIS A 82 -6.14 -18.04 -8.59
CA HIS A 82 -6.89 -19.03 -9.35
C HIS A 82 -8.08 -18.40 -10.04
N TYR A 83 -8.16 -18.58 -11.37
CA TYR A 83 -9.34 -18.19 -12.17
C TYR A 83 -10.19 -19.42 -12.48
N PHE A 84 -11.48 -19.28 -12.29
CA PHE A 84 -12.41 -20.40 -12.42
C PHE A 84 -12.75 -20.72 -13.86
N ARG A 85 -12.79 -22.00 -14.21
CA ARG A 85 -13.17 -22.45 -15.55
C ARG A 85 -14.57 -21.98 -15.96
N ALA A 86 -15.54 -22.02 -15.04
CA ALA A 86 -16.91 -21.58 -15.29
C ALA A 86 -17.03 -20.05 -15.45
N ALA A 87 -16.09 -19.28 -14.90
CA ALA A 87 -16.05 -17.83 -14.96
C ALA A 87 -14.61 -17.33 -15.16
N PRO A 88 -14.04 -17.42 -16.37
CA PRO A 88 -12.62 -17.12 -16.63
C PRO A 88 -12.24 -15.66 -16.39
N TRP A 89 -13.24 -14.79 -16.25
CA TRP A 89 -13.10 -13.38 -15.90
C TRP A 89 -13.02 -13.14 -14.39
N PHE A 90 -13.33 -14.15 -13.57
CA PHE A 90 -13.37 -14.07 -12.11
C PHE A 90 -12.40 -15.06 -11.48
N GLY A 91 -11.72 -14.65 -10.44
CA GLY A 91 -10.78 -15.47 -9.70
C GLY A 91 -10.60 -15.00 -8.26
N LEU A 92 -9.85 -15.80 -7.51
CA LEU A 92 -9.39 -15.50 -6.15
C LEU A 92 -7.87 -15.38 -6.17
N GLU A 93 -7.34 -14.43 -5.40
CA GLU A 93 -5.92 -14.19 -5.27
C GLU A 93 -5.57 -14.00 -3.80
N ALA A 94 -4.48 -14.60 -3.36
CA ALA A 94 -3.82 -14.29 -2.09
C ALA A 94 -2.46 -13.68 -2.36
N GLU A 95 -2.07 -12.68 -1.56
CA GLU A 95 -0.77 -12.04 -1.72
C GLU A 95 -0.13 -11.68 -0.38
N ILE A 96 1.19 -11.60 -0.41
CA ILE A 96 2.01 -11.11 0.68
C ILE A 96 3.08 -10.18 0.12
N TYR A 97 3.28 -9.02 0.72
CA TYR A 97 4.36 -8.11 0.36
C TYR A 97 4.79 -7.24 1.52
N ARG A 98 6.02 -6.77 1.44
CA ARG A 98 6.63 -5.90 2.43
C ARG A 98 7.05 -4.58 1.81
N THR A 99 6.91 -3.50 2.60
CA THR A 99 7.40 -2.16 2.29
C THR A 99 7.97 -1.49 3.54
N THR A 100 8.84 -0.51 3.36
CA THR A 100 9.52 0.19 4.47
C THR A 100 9.38 1.72 4.34
N PRO A 101 8.16 2.26 4.42
CA PRO A 101 7.90 3.70 4.26
C PRO A 101 8.25 4.44 5.56
N HIS A 102 9.53 4.68 5.80
CA HIS A 102 9.99 5.36 7.00
C HIS A 102 9.34 6.74 7.19
N ILE A 103 9.01 7.10 8.43
CA ILE A 103 8.51 8.42 8.79
C ILE A 103 9.68 9.41 8.63
N LYS A 104 9.42 10.54 7.93
CA LYS A 104 10.43 11.58 7.74
C LYS A 104 10.62 12.37 9.02
N GLN A 105 11.84 12.88 9.23
CA GLN A 105 12.06 13.96 10.17
C GLN A 105 11.29 15.18 9.68
N GLN A 106 10.45 15.76 10.53
CA GLN A 106 9.56 16.86 10.19
C GLN A 106 9.05 17.58 11.43
N THR A 107 8.69 18.84 11.27
CA THR A 107 7.96 19.58 12.31
C THR A 107 6.50 19.17 12.27
N VAL A 108 5.96 18.76 13.41
CA VAL A 108 4.54 18.44 13.58
C VAL A 108 3.88 19.45 14.49
N GLU A 109 2.64 19.82 14.17
CA GLU A 109 1.81 20.64 15.02
C GLU A 109 1.03 19.77 15.98
N PHE A 110 1.06 20.10 17.26
CA PHE A 110 0.27 19.45 18.29
C PHE A 110 -1.01 20.24 18.52
N ARG A 111 -2.12 19.55 18.57
CA ARG A 111 -3.45 20.09 18.85
C ARG A 111 -4.05 19.37 20.06
N GLY A 112 -4.47 20.14 21.04
CA GLY A 112 -5.28 19.65 22.15
C GLY A 112 -6.76 19.79 21.83
N PRO A 113 -7.65 19.33 22.74
CA PRO A 113 -9.10 19.42 22.57
C PRO A 113 -9.62 20.85 22.41
N ASN A 114 -8.88 21.84 22.93
CA ASN A 114 -9.27 23.27 22.89
C ASN A 114 -8.54 24.08 21.80
N GLY A 115 -7.74 23.44 20.92
CA GLY A 115 -7.02 24.09 19.84
C GLY A 115 -5.52 23.79 19.77
N PRO A 116 -4.77 24.57 19.00
CA PRO A 116 -3.33 24.37 18.85
C PRO A 116 -2.59 24.58 20.16
N VAL A 117 -1.65 23.67 20.46
CA VAL A 117 -0.83 23.71 21.69
C VAL A 117 0.60 24.18 21.36
N GLY A 118 1.11 23.84 20.19
CA GLY A 118 2.46 24.18 19.75
C GLY A 118 2.95 23.27 18.63
N SER A 119 4.25 23.38 18.33
CA SER A 119 4.90 22.52 17.36
C SER A 119 6.20 21.98 17.91
N ALA A 120 6.59 20.77 17.47
CA ALA A 120 7.89 20.19 17.79
C ALA A 120 8.47 19.46 16.57
N GLU A 121 9.78 19.36 16.55
CA GLU A 121 10.47 18.56 15.55
C GLU A 121 10.41 17.08 15.91
N LEU A 122 9.80 16.28 15.04
CA LEU A 122 9.75 14.83 15.17
C LEU A 122 10.95 14.22 14.45
N ALA A 123 11.75 13.43 15.15
CA ALA A 123 12.85 12.68 14.55
C ALA A 123 12.32 11.66 13.54
N GLY A 124 13.12 11.37 12.52
CA GLY A 124 12.79 10.33 11.55
C GLY A 124 12.77 8.94 12.18
N VAL A 125 11.75 8.15 11.91
CA VAL A 125 11.53 6.84 12.53
C VAL A 125 11.47 5.74 11.48
N HIS A 126 12.09 4.59 11.74
CA HIS A 126 12.01 3.44 10.87
C HIS A 126 10.65 2.75 10.98
N MET A 127 9.95 2.69 9.87
CA MET A 127 8.67 1.99 9.76
C MET A 127 8.77 0.90 8.70
N SER A 128 8.20 -0.26 9.00
CA SER A 128 8.00 -1.33 8.03
C SER A 128 6.57 -1.85 8.11
N VAL A 129 6.00 -2.18 6.96
CA VAL A 129 4.64 -2.72 6.86
C VAL A 129 4.71 -4.02 6.06
N LEU A 130 4.25 -5.10 6.67
CA LEU A 130 3.96 -6.37 6.01
C LEU A 130 2.46 -6.43 5.75
N THR A 131 2.09 -6.57 4.49
CA THR A 131 0.70 -6.74 4.06
C THR A 131 0.46 -8.19 3.67
N LEU A 132 -0.55 -8.79 4.26
CA LEU A 132 -1.05 -10.12 3.92
C LEU A 132 -2.51 -9.95 3.49
N ALA A 133 -2.80 -10.12 2.21
CA ALA A 133 -4.17 -10.14 1.69
C ALA A 133 -4.54 -11.60 1.35
N PRO A 134 -5.20 -12.30 2.27
CA PRO A 134 -5.44 -13.74 2.13
C PRO A 134 -6.51 -14.06 1.08
N LEU A 135 -7.33 -13.07 0.74
CA LEU A 135 -8.43 -13.26 -0.20
C LEU A 135 -8.77 -11.94 -0.91
N ASN A 136 -8.31 -11.80 -2.13
CA ASN A 136 -8.73 -10.77 -3.07
C ASN A 136 -9.68 -11.37 -4.10
N LEU A 137 -10.80 -10.71 -4.36
CA LEU A 137 -11.66 -10.99 -5.50
C LEU A 137 -11.04 -10.35 -6.73
N SER A 138 -10.65 -11.15 -7.71
CA SER A 138 -9.94 -10.72 -8.91
C SER A 138 -10.83 -10.82 -10.14
N PHE A 139 -10.86 -9.76 -10.93
CA PHE A 139 -11.63 -9.65 -12.16
C PHE A 139 -10.71 -9.28 -13.31
N ARG A 140 -10.75 -10.02 -14.41
CA ARG A 140 -9.90 -9.77 -15.57
C ARG A 140 -10.66 -9.81 -16.90
N TYR A 141 -10.15 -9.11 -17.89
CA TYR A 141 -10.56 -9.30 -19.27
C TYR A 141 -9.69 -10.36 -19.93
N HIS A 142 -10.20 -11.60 -20.07
CA HIS A 142 -9.42 -12.79 -20.41
C HIS A 142 -9.29 -13.12 -21.91
N LYS A 143 -9.92 -12.31 -22.81
CA LYS A 143 -10.03 -12.65 -24.25
C LYS A 143 -8.81 -12.28 -25.10
N THR A 144 -7.84 -11.56 -24.54
CA THR A 144 -6.67 -11.06 -25.25
C THR A 144 -5.38 -11.39 -24.50
N ARG A 145 -4.24 -11.25 -25.18
CA ARG A 145 -2.93 -11.39 -24.52
C ARG A 145 -2.65 -10.30 -23.50
N LEU A 146 -3.15 -9.09 -23.74
CA LEU A 146 -3.10 -7.99 -22.79
C LEU A 146 -4.40 -8.01 -22.00
N GLN A 147 -4.30 -8.32 -20.73
CA GLN A 147 -5.44 -8.49 -19.84
C GLN A 147 -5.44 -7.41 -18.75
N PRO A 148 -6.28 -6.38 -18.86
CA PRO A 148 -6.56 -5.53 -17.73
C PRO A 148 -7.27 -6.35 -16.64
N TYR A 149 -6.90 -6.06 -15.40
CA TYR A 149 -7.50 -6.70 -14.24
C TYR A 149 -7.62 -5.73 -13.07
N PHE A 150 -8.55 -6.04 -12.21
CA PHE A 150 -8.79 -5.37 -10.93
C PHE A 150 -8.95 -6.42 -9.86
N ALA A 151 -8.42 -6.18 -8.67
CA ALA A 151 -8.69 -7.04 -7.53
C ALA A 151 -8.88 -6.22 -6.26
N ILE A 152 -9.72 -6.72 -5.35
CA ILE A 152 -10.05 -6.06 -4.09
C ILE A 152 -10.33 -7.11 -3.01
N GLY A 153 -9.88 -6.85 -1.81
CA GLY A 153 -10.12 -7.73 -0.67
C GLY A 153 -9.66 -7.15 0.65
N PRO A 154 -9.90 -7.86 1.75
CA PRO A 154 -9.35 -7.51 3.05
C PRO A 154 -7.85 -7.75 3.08
N GLY A 155 -7.13 -6.85 3.74
CA GLY A 155 -5.71 -6.99 4.04
C GLY A 155 -5.47 -7.01 5.55
N ILE A 156 -4.58 -7.88 6.00
CA ILE A 156 -3.99 -7.86 7.34
C ILE A 156 -2.69 -7.08 7.22
N PHE A 157 -2.63 -5.95 7.90
CA PHE A 157 -1.48 -5.06 7.87
C PHE A 157 -0.74 -5.15 9.20
N ILE A 158 0.53 -5.55 9.15
CA ILE A 158 1.41 -5.65 10.31
C ILE A 158 2.47 -4.56 10.19
N ALA A 159 2.26 -3.46 10.90
CA ALA A 159 3.20 -2.35 10.95
C ALA A 159 4.12 -2.47 12.15
N LYS A 160 5.40 -2.18 11.95
CA LYS A 160 6.40 -2.10 13.02
C LYS A 160 7.18 -0.81 12.89
N ILE A 161 7.25 -0.07 14.00
CA ILE A 161 7.99 1.19 14.12
C ILE A 161 9.18 0.95 15.06
N LYS A 162 10.36 1.44 14.68
CA LYS A 162 11.58 1.42 15.49
C LYS A 162 12.27 2.76 15.41
N ASP A 163 12.75 3.26 16.53
CA ASP A 163 13.65 4.40 16.55
C ASP A 163 15.08 3.91 16.20
N PRO A 164 15.73 4.47 15.16
CA PRO A 164 17.07 4.07 14.78
C PRO A 164 18.16 4.47 15.79
N ALA A 165 17.90 5.45 16.65
CA ALA A 165 18.85 5.92 17.65
C ALA A 165 18.91 5.04 18.90
N LEU A 166 18.01 4.06 19.02
CA LEU A 166 17.85 3.25 20.21
C LEU A 166 18.18 1.78 19.97
N SER A 167 18.56 1.08 21.03
CA SER A 167 18.82 -0.36 21.00
C SER A 167 17.61 -1.15 20.49
N SER A 168 17.82 -2.34 19.98
CA SER A 168 16.88 -3.17 19.19
C SER A 168 15.53 -3.48 19.85
N ASP A 169 15.37 -3.26 21.14
CA ASP A 169 14.19 -3.71 21.92
C ASP A 169 13.04 -2.68 21.96
N ASN A 170 13.31 -1.44 21.55
CA ASN A 170 12.30 -0.37 21.55
C ASN A 170 11.56 -0.31 20.22
N SER A 171 10.50 -1.10 20.09
CA SER A 171 9.65 -1.10 18.90
C SER A 171 8.18 -1.16 19.29
N GLN A 172 7.36 -0.41 18.55
CA GLN A 172 5.91 -0.54 18.58
C GLN A 172 5.45 -1.35 17.38
N SER A 173 4.44 -2.17 17.57
CA SER A 173 3.82 -2.90 16.49
C SER A 173 2.30 -2.77 16.54
N SER A 174 1.69 -2.78 15.37
CA SER A 174 0.23 -2.74 15.20
C SER A 174 -0.18 -3.70 14.11
N THR A 175 -1.14 -4.56 14.41
CA THR A 175 -1.75 -5.48 13.44
C THR A 175 -3.21 -5.12 13.29
N LYS A 176 -3.63 -4.76 12.09
CA LYS A 176 -5.00 -4.31 11.80
C LYS A 176 -5.50 -4.86 10.47
N LEU A 177 -6.82 -5.03 10.40
CA LEU A 177 -7.52 -5.29 9.14
C LEU A 177 -7.76 -3.96 8.41
N GLY A 178 -7.62 -4.02 7.09
CA GLY A 178 -7.86 -2.88 6.22
C GLY A 178 -8.25 -3.33 4.82
N LEU A 179 -8.29 -2.38 3.90
CA LEU A 179 -8.61 -2.60 2.49
C LEU A 179 -7.33 -2.73 1.68
N ASN A 180 -7.30 -3.73 0.80
CA ASN A 180 -6.32 -3.89 -0.26
C ASN A 180 -7.05 -3.88 -1.60
N ALA A 181 -6.66 -2.98 -2.50
CA ALA A 181 -7.20 -2.90 -3.86
C ALA A 181 -6.07 -2.75 -4.85
N GLN A 182 -6.21 -3.31 -6.03
CA GLN A 182 -5.21 -3.24 -7.10
C GLN A 182 -5.86 -3.18 -8.47
N LEU A 183 -5.23 -2.43 -9.37
CA LEU A 183 -5.58 -2.32 -10.78
C LEU A 183 -4.32 -2.53 -11.59
N GLY A 184 -4.37 -3.40 -12.60
CA GLY A 184 -3.18 -3.73 -13.37
C GLY A 184 -3.46 -4.15 -14.81
N LEU A 185 -2.34 -4.32 -15.50
CA LEU A 185 -2.29 -4.88 -16.85
C LEU A 185 -1.36 -6.08 -16.82
N ARG A 186 -1.83 -7.22 -17.31
CA ARG A 186 -1.06 -8.46 -17.47
C ARG A 186 -0.89 -8.76 -18.95
N TYR A 187 0.33 -9.08 -19.35
CA TYR A 187 0.65 -9.45 -20.73
C TYR A 187 1.23 -10.86 -20.80
N TYR A 188 0.61 -11.73 -21.59
CA TYR A 188 1.05 -13.12 -21.80
C TYR A 188 2.19 -13.18 -22.83
N LEU A 189 3.40 -13.44 -22.35
CA LEU A 189 4.58 -13.72 -23.19
C LEU A 189 4.44 -15.08 -23.86
N THR A 190 4.06 -16.08 -23.07
CA THR A 190 3.78 -17.45 -23.49
C THR A 190 2.45 -17.90 -22.91
N ARG A 191 2.09 -19.17 -23.08
CA ARG A 191 0.89 -19.76 -22.43
C ARG A 191 1.03 -19.84 -20.91
N HIS A 192 2.26 -19.94 -20.42
CA HIS A 192 2.55 -20.15 -18.99
C HIS A 192 3.22 -18.96 -18.32
N VAL A 193 3.81 -18.03 -19.05
CA VAL A 193 4.58 -16.92 -18.49
C VAL A 193 3.93 -15.59 -18.86
N THR A 194 3.69 -14.79 -17.84
CA THR A 194 3.18 -13.42 -18.04
C THR A 194 4.05 -12.41 -17.30
N MET A 195 4.03 -11.19 -17.78
CA MET A 195 4.49 -10.00 -17.07
C MET A 195 3.30 -9.15 -16.70
N PHE A 196 3.39 -8.44 -15.59
CA PHE A 196 2.33 -7.51 -15.19
C PHE A 196 2.89 -6.22 -14.58
N ALA A 197 2.09 -5.17 -14.70
CA ALA A 197 2.26 -3.91 -14.01
C ALA A 197 0.97 -3.55 -13.29
N GLU A 198 1.05 -3.09 -12.03
CA GLU A 198 -0.13 -2.78 -11.23
C GLU A 198 0.08 -1.60 -10.31
N GLY A 199 -0.99 -0.84 -10.11
CA GLY A 199 -1.13 0.11 -9.02
C GLY A 199 -1.90 -0.55 -7.88
N LYS A 200 -1.41 -0.42 -6.65
CA LYS A 200 -2.07 -0.91 -5.43
C LYS A 200 -2.44 0.26 -4.54
N TYR A 201 -3.56 0.11 -3.87
CA TYR A 201 -4.00 1.03 -2.83
C TYR A 201 -4.30 0.27 -1.55
N ASN A 202 -3.73 0.77 -0.45
CA ASN A 202 -3.98 0.26 0.89
C ASN A 202 -4.61 1.33 1.76
N HIS A 203 -5.60 0.92 2.53
CA HIS A 203 -6.25 1.75 3.54
C HIS A 203 -6.41 0.96 4.83
N VAL A 204 -5.80 1.43 5.91
CA VAL A 204 -5.90 0.81 7.23
C VAL A 204 -5.70 1.84 8.32
N ARG A 205 -6.39 1.71 9.45
CA ARG A 205 -6.17 2.51 10.65
C ARG A 205 -5.35 1.72 11.65
N PHE A 206 -4.11 2.14 11.87
CA PHE A 206 -3.22 1.57 12.88
C PHE A 206 -3.50 2.14 14.26
N ASN A 207 -3.20 1.35 15.28
CA ASN A 207 -3.17 1.75 16.67
C ASN A 207 -1.83 1.29 17.25
N PHE A 208 -0.96 2.21 17.56
CA PHE A 208 0.32 1.95 18.18
C PHE A 208 0.19 2.24 19.69
N PRO A 209 0.31 1.23 20.57
CA PRO A 209 0.22 1.44 22.01
C PRO A 209 1.42 2.23 22.52
N GLU A 210 1.22 2.98 23.59
CA GLU A 210 2.30 3.62 24.33
C GLU A 210 3.26 2.56 24.89
N THR A 211 4.56 2.86 24.91
CA THR A 211 5.53 1.97 25.56
C THR A 211 5.36 1.99 27.07
N PRO A 212 5.53 0.85 27.78
CA PRO A 212 5.37 0.79 29.23
C PRO A 212 6.25 1.81 29.97
N PRO A 213 5.76 2.38 31.08
CA PRO A 213 6.57 3.24 31.96
C PRO A 213 7.82 2.50 32.43
N GLY A 214 9.00 3.16 32.33
CA GLY A 214 10.28 2.54 32.71
C GLY A 214 11.03 1.85 31.57
N SER A 215 10.46 1.78 30.37
CA SER A 215 11.25 1.49 29.17
C SER A 215 12.25 2.63 28.94
N SER A 216 13.44 2.31 28.42
CA SER A 216 14.53 3.27 28.17
C SER A 216 14.12 4.41 27.22
N PHE A 217 12.90 4.39 26.69
CA PHE A 217 12.33 5.35 25.78
C PHE A 217 10.80 5.33 25.79
N ASN A 218 10.20 6.49 25.97
CA ASN A 218 8.75 6.65 25.91
C ASN A 218 8.32 7.03 24.49
N LEU A 219 7.92 6.03 23.69
CA LEU A 219 7.18 6.28 22.47
C LEU A 219 5.71 6.51 22.83
N PHE A 220 5.17 7.63 22.39
CA PHE A 220 3.76 7.95 22.60
C PHE A 220 2.86 6.93 21.90
N GLY A 221 1.72 6.65 22.54
CA GLY A 221 0.65 5.92 21.87
C GLY A 221 -0.03 6.82 20.84
N PHE A 222 -0.36 6.27 19.67
CA PHE A 222 -1.12 7.01 18.67
C PHE A 222 -1.91 6.09 17.74
N ASN A 223 -2.99 6.63 17.20
CA ASN A 223 -3.72 6.06 16.09
C ASN A 223 -3.39 6.85 14.83
N ALA A 224 -3.28 6.19 13.70
CA ALA A 224 -3.08 6.86 12.42
C ALA A 224 -3.71 6.09 11.27
N THR A 225 -4.26 6.80 10.32
CA THR A 225 -4.79 6.24 9.08
C THR A 225 -3.64 6.15 8.06
N TYR A 226 -3.36 4.94 7.60
CA TYR A 226 -2.36 4.65 6.58
C TYR A 226 -3.05 4.53 5.22
N ASN A 227 -2.83 5.53 4.36
CA ASN A 227 -3.29 5.58 2.99
C ASN A 227 -2.08 5.50 2.07
N MET A 228 -1.93 4.40 1.35
CA MET A 228 -0.71 4.18 0.59
C MET A 228 -0.97 3.69 -0.83
N VAL A 229 -0.21 4.25 -1.76
CA VAL A 229 -0.18 3.81 -3.15
C VAL A 229 1.17 3.15 -3.44
N HIS A 230 1.11 2.02 -4.14
CA HIS A 230 2.29 1.31 -4.63
C HIS A 230 2.17 1.12 -6.14
N VAL A 231 3.31 1.15 -6.82
CA VAL A 231 3.43 0.73 -8.22
C VAL A 231 4.34 -0.47 -8.26
N ALA A 232 3.85 -1.59 -8.78
CA ALA A 232 4.55 -2.85 -8.82
C ALA A 232 4.63 -3.42 -10.24
N PHE A 233 5.69 -4.15 -10.47
CA PHE A 233 5.92 -4.97 -11.66
C PHE A 233 6.20 -6.40 -11.21
N GLY A 234 5.83 -7.35 -12.04
CA GLY A 234 6.07 -8.75 -11.69
C GLY A 234 5.98 -9.69 -12.86
N VAL A 235 6.32 -10.93 -12.55
CA VAL A 235 6.23 -12.06 -13.46
C VAL A 235 5.40 -13.14 -12.79
N SER A 236 4.53 -13.79 -13.55
CA SER A 236 3.76 -14.93 -13.07
C SER A 236 3.91 -16.14 -13.97
N TYR A 237 3.84 -17.30 -13.34
CA TYR A 237 3.80 -18.60 -14.02
C TYR A 237 2.41 -19.21 -13.82
N HIS A 238 1.80 -19.62 -14.91
CA HIS A 238 0.44 -20.17 -15.01
C HIS A 238 0.49 -21.67 -15.34
N PHE A 239 -0.28 -22.43 -14.59
CA PHE A 239 -0.38 -23.90 -14.72
C PHE A 239 -1.57 -24.32 -15.56
#